data_f34d2a137aa46ad3f672a36d562f919b
#
_entry.id   f34d2a137aa46ad3f672a36d562f919b
#
_cell.length_a   1.000
_cell.length_b   1.000
_cell.length_c   1.000
_cell.angle_alpha   90.00
_cell.angle_beta   90.00
_cell.angle_gamma   90.00
#
_symmetry.space_group_name_H-M   'P 1'
#
loop_
_entity.id
_entity.type
_entity.pdbx_description
1 polymer ?
#
loop_
_entity_poly.entity_id
_entity_poly.type
_entity_poly.pdbx_seq_one_letter_code
_entity_poly.pdbx_strand_id
1 'polypeptide(L)'
;MTPRPSTATRSPSALFEGGWVSPGAFVAAVGSSRADTRELDDALLERSARVIVEWREQTLREAGDLILAQADVRDRLEIVDLGEVLAGHAPGRTAEDEIVIFKSVGVGIEDIAVAALAYRLLA
;
A
#
# COMPACT_ATOMS: atom_id res chain seq x y z
N MET A 1 -9.36 -18.97 -3.52
CA MET A 1 -9.39 -17.81 -2.60
C MET A 1 -8.18 -16.94 -2.88
N THR A 2 -8.35 -15.66 -3.09
CA THR A 2 -7.24 -14.71 -3.29
C THR A 2 -6.52 -14.46 -1.97
N PRO A 3 -5.20 -14.71 -1.85
CA PRO A 3 -4.45 -14.42 -0.62
C PRO A 3 -4.48 -12.92 -0.31
N ARG A 4 -4.67 -12.59 0.97
CA ARG A 4 -4.73 -11.19 1.45
C ARG A 4 -3.83 -11.00 2.66
N PRO A 5 -2.50 -11.09 2.51
CA PRO A 5 -1.58 -10.78 3.60
C PRO A 5 -1.69 -9.31 4.01
N SER A 6 -1.52 -9.05 5.29
CA SER A 6 -1.45 -7.69 5.82
C SER A 6 -0.29 -7.54 6.81
N THR A 7 0.35 -6.39 6.80
CA THR A 7 1.43 -6.02 7.72
C THR A 7 1.08 -4.73 8.45
N ALA A 8 1.40 -4.68 9.74
CA ALA A 8 1.08 -3.54 10.61
C ALA A 8 2.15 -3.39 11.70
N THR A 9 3.41 -3.24 11.31
CA THR A 9 4.55 -3.17 12.22
C THR A 9 5.33 -1.87 12.07
N ARG A 10 6.34 -1.70 12.91
CA ARG A 10 7.37 -0.64 12.79
C ARG A 10 8.75 -1.25 12.55
N SER A 11 8.80 -2.28 11.72
CA SER A 11 10.05 -2.98 11.43
C SER A 11 11.05 -2.06 10.71
N PRO A 12 12.34 -2.11 11.07
CA PRO A 12 13.38 -1.41 10.32
C PRO A 12 13.73 -2.09 9.00
N SER A 13 13.27 -3.32 8.79
CA SER A 13 13.57 -4.14 7.60
C SER A 13 12.35 -4.94 7.16
N ALA A 14 12.37 -5.40 5.92
CA ALA A 14 11.30 -6.23 5.34
C ALA A 14 10.96 -7.43 6.24
N LEU A 15 9.68 -7.72 6.37
CA LEU A 15 9.15 -8.75 7.29
C LEU A 15 9.21 -10.16 6.70
N PHE A 16 9.18 -10.27 5.39
CA PHE A 16 9.17 -11.53 4.66
C PHE A 16 9.76 -11.34 3.26
N GLU A 17 10.08 -12.43 2.61
CA GLU A 17 10.57 -12.41 1.23
C GLU A 17 9.40 -12.24 0.26
N GLY A 18 9.42 -11.22 -0.57
CA GLY A 18 8.39 -10.95 -1.56
C GLY A 18 8.17 -12.10 -2.55
N GLY A 19 9.19 -12.94 -2.73
CA GLY A 19 9.09 -14.17 -3.52
C GLY A 19 8.06 -15.18 -3.00
N TRP A 20 7.70 -15.15 -1.73
CA TRP A 20 6.71 -16.05 -1.13
C TRP A 20 5.26 -15.63 -1.44
N VAL A 21 5.05 -14.41 -1.89
CA VAL A 21 3.71 -13.91 -2.19
C VAL A 21 3.20 -14.55 -3.48
N SER A 22 2.05 -15.20 -3.40
CA SER A 22 1.44 -15.88 -4.56
C SER A 22 0.92 -14.86 -5.60
N PRO A 23 0.95 -15.22 -6.89
CA PRO A 23 0.22 -14.46 -7.91
C PRO A 23 -1.24 -14.23 -7.50
N GLY A 24 -1.80 -13.10 -7.88
CA GLY A 24 -3.17 -12.73 -7.54
C GLY A 24 -3.35 -12.20 -6.11
N ALA A 25 -2.30 -12.11 -5.29
CA ALA A 25 -2.42 -11.62 -3.92
C ALA A 25 -2.78 -10.12 -3.88
N PHE A 26 -3.50 -9.75 -2.81
CA PHE A 26 -3.66 -8.37 -2.39
C PHE A 26 -2.92 -8.19 -1.07
N VAL A 27 -1.94 -7.30 -1.04
CA VAL A 27 -1.08 -7.06 0.12
C VAL A 27 -1.41 -5.71 0.74
N ALA A 28 -1.87 -5.70 1.99
CA ALA A 28 -2.11 -4.48 2.74
C ALA A 28 -0.93 -4.19 3.68
N ALA A 29 -0.15 -3.17 3.38
CA ALA A 29 1.01 -2.73 4.17
C ALA A 29 0.69 -1.41 4.87
N VAL A 30 0.31 -1.48 6.15
CA VAL A 30 -0.21 -0.33 6.90
C VAL A 30 0.67 0.09 8.07
N GLY A 31 1.78 -0.58 8.33
CA GLY A 31 2.60 -0.35 9.52
C GLY A 31 3.71 0.68 9.34
N SER A 32 4.44 0.63 8.23
CA SER A 32 5.56 1.54 7.97
C SER A 32 5.05 2.91 7.50
N SER A 33 4.94 3.86 8.42
CA SER A 33 4.58 5.27 8.17
C SER A 33 5.76 6.22 8.43
N ARG A 34 6.99 5.72 8.38
CA ARG A 34 8.23 6.48 8.56
C ARG A 34 9.21 6.15 7.46
N ALA A 35 9.97 7.16 7.02
CA ALA A 35 10.94 7.05 5.94
C ALA A 35 12.08 6.06 6.21
N ASP A 36 12.34 5.75 7.48
CA ASP A 36 13.44 4.88 7.95
C ASP A 36 13.01 3.46 8.34
N THR A 37 11.75 3.09 8.09
CA THR A 37 11.19 1.76 8.37
C THR A 37 10.57 1.16 7.12
N ARG A 38 10.59 -0.18 7.01
CA ARG A 38 9.94 -0.87 5.89
C ARG A 38 9.41 -2.24 6.30
N GLU A 39 8.31 -2.66 5.69
CA GLU A 39 7.72 -3.97 5.87
C GLU A 39 7.86 -4.86 4.63
N LEU A 40 7.98 -4.25 3.45
CA LEU A 40 8.05 -4.91 2.15
C LEU A 40 9.48 -4.83 1.59
N ASP A 41 9.90 -5.88 0.90
CA ASP A 41 11.17 -5.92 0.17
C ASP A 41 11.02 -5.44 -1.28
N ASP A 42 12.14 -5.23 -1.93
CA ASP A 42 12.17 -4.80 -3.33
C ASP A 42 11.61 -5.87 -4.27
N ALA A 43 11.80 -7.16 -3.93
CA ALA A 43 11.29 -8.26 -4.73
C ALA A 43 9.76 -8.27 -4.80
N LEU A 44 9.05 -7.91 -3.72
CA LEU A 44 7.61 -7.77 -3.74
C LEU A 44 7.17 -6.56 -4.55
N LEU A 45 7.86 -5.43 -4.38
CA LEU A 45 7.59 -4.21 -5.15
C LEU A 45 7.74 -4.45 -6.66
N GLU A 46 8.82 -5.09 -7.09
CA GLU A 46 9.06 -5.44 -8.50
C GLU A 46 7.99 -6.35 -9.09
N ARG A 47 7.45 -7.26 -8.29
CA ARG A 47 6.41 -8.21 -8.70
C ARG A 47 5.02 -7.62 -8.68
N SER A 48 4.83 -6.47 -8.06
CA SER A 48 3.51 -5.83 -7.99
C SER A 48 3.15 -5.16 -9.31
N ALA A 49 1.92 -5.36 -9.75
CA ALA A 49 1.38 -4.65 -10.90
C ALA A 49 1.18 -3.16 -10.59
N ARG A 50 0.78 -2.87 -9.34
CA ARG A 50 0.64 -1.49 -8.85
C ARG A 50 0.63 -1.39 -7.34
N VAL A 51 0.96 -0.19 -6.87
CA VAL A 51 0.89 0.20 -5.47
C VAL A 51 -0.21 1.27 -5.33
N ILE A 52 -1.30 0.92 -4.66
CA ILE A 52 -2.39 1.84 -4.37
C ILE A 52 -2.08 2.54 -3.05
N VAL A 53 -2.21 3.86 -3.01
CA VAL A 53 -1.89 4.70 -1.86
C VAL A 53 -3.05 5.63 -1.53
N GLU A 54 -3.17 6.06 -0.28
CA GLU A 54 -4.24 6.98 0.14
C GLU A 54 -4.06 8.36 -0.48
N TRP A 55 -2.85 8.91 -0.37
CA TRP A 55 -2.45 10.19 -0.93
C TRP A 55 -0.99 10.13 -1.37
N ARG A 56 -0.77 10.15 -2.66
CA ARG A 56 0.53 9.93 -3.29
C ARG A 56 1.63 10.84 -2.76
N GLU A 57 1.33 12.14 -2.64
CA GLU A 57 2.33 13.13 -2.21
C GLU A 57 2.84 12.86 -0.79
N GLN A 58 1.94 12.53 0.14
CA GLN A 58 2.30 12.18 1.51
C GLN A 58 3.03 10.84 1.56
N THR A 59 2.50 9.83 0.87
CA THR A 59 3.07 8.48 0.88
C THR A 59 4.51 8.47 0.36
N LEU A 60 4.81 9.23 -0.69
CA LEU A 60 6.18 9.32 -1.22
C LEU A 60 7.18 10.01 -0.28
N ARG A 61 6.70 10.75 0.72
CA ARG A 61 7.55 11.38 1.75
C ARG A 61 7.71 10.53 3.01
N GLU A 62 6.73 9.66 3.31
CA GLU A 62 6.64 8.99 4.61
C GLU A 62 6.81 7.48 4.53
N ALA A 63 6.43 6.84 3.40
CA ALA A 63 6.48 5.39 3.28
C ALA A 63 7.90 4.89 3.04
N GLY A 64 8.56 4.40 4.09
CA GLY A 64 9.89 3.83 3.97
C GLY A 64 9.96 2.64 3.01
N ASP A 65 8.88 1.88 2.85
CA ASP A 65 8.79 0.82 1.83
C ASP A 65 9.13 1.31 0.41
N LEU A 66 8.71 2.54 0.08
CA LEU A 66 8.97 3.15 -1.23
C LEU A 66 10.28 3.96 -1.24
N ILE A 67 10.57 4.67 -0.14
CA ILE A 67 11.75 5.54 -0.03
C ILE A 67 13.04 4.74 -0.02
N LEU A 68 13.06 3.61 0.70
CA LEU A 68 14.23 2.72 0.86
C LEU A 68 14.36 1.71 -0.28
N ALA A 69 13.40 1.63 -1.19
CA ALA A 69 13.49 0.79 -2.38
C ALA A 69 14.64 1.25 -3.28
N GLN A 70 15.27 0.30 -3.98
CA GLN A 70 16.27 0.61 -4.98
C GLN A 70 15.69 1.55 -6.05
N ALA A 71 16.50 2.46 -6.56
CA ALA A 71 16.04 3.51 -7.47
C ALA A 71 15.37 2.94 -8.73
N ASP A 72 15.95 1.92 -9.31
CA ASP A 72 15.43 1.26 -10.51
C ASP A 72 14.11 0.52 -10.26
N VAL A 73 13.88 -0.01 -9.06
CA VAL A 73 12.60 -0.59 -8.63
C VAL A 73 11.57 0.52 -8.48
N ARG A 74 11.89 1.54 -7.70
CA ARG A 74 11.00 2.66 -7.43
C ARG A 74 10.55 3.38 -8.69
N ASP A 75 11.46 3.60 -9.64
CA ASP A 75 11.18 4.33 -10.88
C ASP A 75 10.23 3.57 -11.83
N ARG A 76 10.08 2.26 -11.63
CA ARG A 76 9.16 1.40 -12.41
C ARG A 76 7.81 1.17 -11.74
N LEU A 77 7.64 1.59 -10.48
CA LEU A 77 6.38 1.36 -9.76
C LEU A 77 5.22 2.15 -10.38
N GLU A 78 4.13 1.47 -10.64
CA GLU A 78 2.86 2.10 -10.93
C GLU A 78 2.17 2.47 -9.60
N ILE A 79 2.28 3.73 -9.21
CA ILE A 79 1.66 4.25 -7.98
C ILE A 79 0.38 4.98 -8.33
N VAL A 80 -0.73 4.58 -7.69
CA VAL A 80 -2.09 5.05 -7.98
C VAL A 80 -2.75 5.51 -6.69
N ASP A 81 -3.45 6.65 -6.73
CA ASP A 81 -4.23 7.12 -5.59
C ASP A 81 -5.52 6.30 -5.42
N LEU A 82 -5.84 5.94 -4.18
CA LEU A 82 -7.06 5.20 -3.83
C LEU A 82 -8.32 5.91 -4.33
N GLY A 83 -8.35 7.24 -4.22
CA GLY A 83 -9.46 8.06 -4.70
C GLY A 83 -9.71 7.89 -6.21
N GLU A 84 -8.64 7.81 -7.01
CA GLU A 84 -8.73 7.58 -8.47
C GLU A 84 -9.29 6.19 -8.78
N VAL A 85 -8.89 5.17 -8.02
CA VAL A 85 -9.42 3.80 -8.17
C VAL A 85 -10.90 3.76 -7.82
N LEU A 86 -11.31 4.37 -6.69
CA LEU A 86 -12.70 4.41 -6.26
C LEU A 86 -13.60 5.21 -7.21
N ALA A 87 -13.06 6.26 -7.83
CA ALA A 87 -13.77 7.05 -8.83
C ALA A 87 -13.83 6.37 -10.22
N GLY A 88 -13.14 5.26 -10.42
CA GLY A 88 -13.06 4.57 -11.70
C GLY A 88 -12.16 5.25 -12.73
N HIS A 89 -11.31 6.18 -12.30
CA HIS A 89 -10.37 6.89 -13.17
C HIS A 89 -9.06 6.13 -13.35
N ALA A 90 -8.73 5.24 -12.42
CA ALA A 90 -7.56 4.37 -12.51
C ALA A 90 -7.93 2.92 -12.17
N PRO A 91 -7.27 1.92 -12.76
CA PRO A 91 -7.56 0.53 -12.47
C PRO A 91 -7.04 0.13 -11.07
N GLY A 92 -7.81 -0.67 -10.35
CA GLY A 92 -7.33 -1.37 -9.16
C GLY A 92 -6.58 -2.65 -9.54
N ARG A 93 -7.29 -3.64 -10.02
CA ARG A 93 -6.76 -4.91 -10.55
C ARG A 93 -7.28 -5.09 -11.98
N THR A 94 -6.42 -5.52 -12.90
CA THR A 94 -6.81 -5.75 -14.32
C THR A 94 -6.69 -7.20 -14.73
N ALA A 95 -5.88 -8.01 -14.03
CA ALA A 95 -5.76 -9.45 -14.26
C ALA A 95 -5.78 -10.21 -12.94
N GLU A 96 -6.23 -11.47 -12.98
CA GLU A 96 -6.42 -12.29 -11.77
C GLU A 96 -5.10 -12.64 -11.07
N ASP A 97 -4.01 -12.73 -11.80
CA ASP A 97 -2.67 -13.05 -11.30
C ASP A 97 -1.86 -11.83 -10.83
N GLU A 98 -2.36 -10.61 -11.03
CA GLU A 98 -1.68 -9.40 -10.56
C GLU A 98 -1.56 -9.37 -9.04
N ILE A 99 -0.35 -9.10 -8.55
CA ILE A 99 -0.13 -8.71 -7.16
C ILE A 99 -0.41 -7.21 -7.06
N VAL A 100 -1.34 -6.84 -6.20
CA VAL A 100 -1.68 -5.44 -5.92
C VAL A 100 -1.33 -5.15 -4.46
N ILE A 101 -0.58 -4.08 -4.25
CA ILE A 101 -0.21 -3.60 -2.92
C ILE A 101 -1.07 -2.39 -2.57
N PHE A 102 -1.65 -2.38 -1.38
CA PHE A 102 -2.18 -1.17 -0.76
C PHE A 102 -1.19 -0.71 0.31
N LYS A 103 -0.61 0.46 0.13
CA LYS A 103 0.32 1.07 1.08
C LYS A 103 -0.34 2.24 1.77
N SER A 104 -0.56 2.10 3.07
CA SER A 104 -1.08 3.17 3.93
C SER A 104 0.03 3.77 4.78
N VAL A 105 -0.02 5.08 4.95
CA VAL A 105 0.75 5.84 5.96
C VAL A 105 -0.18 6.52 6.97
N GLY A 106 -1.49 6.41 6.74
CA GLY A 106 -2.53 7.07 7.51
C GLY A 106 -2.72 8.54 7.09
N VAL A 107 -3.96 8.90 6.78
CA VAL A 107 -4.34 10.28 6.49
C VAL A 107 -5.44 10.72 7.44
N GLY A 108 -5.28 11.86 8.09
CA GLY A 108 -6.21 12.34 9.13
C GLY A 108 -7.66 12.51 8.66
N ILE A 109 -7.87 12.70 7.35
CA ILE A 109 -9.22 12.80 6.79
C ILE A 109 -10.02 11.49 6.92
N GLU A 110 -9.35 10.34 6.93
CA GLU A 110 -9.99 9.04 7.13
C GLU A 110 -10.52 8.91 8.57
N ASP A 111 -9.73 9.35 9.56
CA ASP A 111 -10.15 9.38 10.96
C ASP A 111 -11.37 10.28 11.15
N ILE A 112 -11.39 11.45 10.50
CA ILE A 112 -12.53 12.37 10.52
C ILE A 112 -13.76 11.74 9.86
N ALA A 113 -13.59 11.06 8.74
CA ALA A 113 -14.69 10.39 8.03
C ALA A 113 -15.31 9.27 8.88
N VAL A 114 -14.47 8.44 9.51
CA VAL A 114 -14.91 7.37 10.41
C VAL A 114 -15.60 7.94 11.65
N ALA A 115 -15.03 8.98 12.27
CA ALA A 115 -15.63 9.64 13.42
C ALA A 115 -16.99 10.26 13.07
N ALA A 116 -17.11 10.91 11.92
CA ALA A 116 -18.37 11.49 11.46
C ALA A 116 -19.43 10.41 11.17
N LEU A 117 -19.03 9.26 10.62
CA LEU A 117 -19.93 8.13 10.42
C LEU A 117 -20.40 7.56 11.76
N ALA A 118 -19.49 7.30 12.69
CA ALA A 118 -19.81 6.80 14.02
C ALA A 118 -20.77 7.75 14.74
N TYR A 119 -20.52 9.05 14.71
CA TYR A 119 -21.41 10.06 15.32
C TYR A 119 -22.83 9.98 14.75
N ARG A 120 -22.99 9.87 13.43
CA ARG A 120 -24.32 9.75 12.79
C ARG A 120 -25.06 8.47 13.17
N LEU A 121 -24.33 7.37 13.38
CA LEU A 121 -24.93 6.08 13.74
C LEU A 121 -25.33 6.00 15.22
N LEU A 122 -24.70 6.81 16.09
CA LEU A 122 -24.92 6.81 17.54
C LEU A 122 -25.81 7.98 18.01
N ALA A 123 -26.03 8.95 17.15
CA ALA A 123 -26.93 10.09 17.41
C ALA A 123 -28.37 9.77 16.97
#